data_cff3b9af8635e840aa9a21db11f555f4
#
_entry.id   cff3b9af8635e840aa9a21db11f555f4
#
_cell.length_a   1.000
_cell.length_b   1.000
_cell.length_c   1.000
_cell.angle_alpha   90.00
_cell.angle_beta   90.00
_cell.angle_gamma   90.00
#
_symmetry.space_group_name_H-M   'P 1'
#
loop_
_entity.id
_entity.type
_entity.pdbx_description
1 polymer ?
#
loop_
_entity_poly.entity_id
_entity_poly.type
_entity_poly.pdbx_seq_one_letter_code
_entity_poly.pdbx_strand_id
1 'polypeptide(L)'
;MRNLIQFMKDFIVPQSKKEWTISLISITVRNLTVMKKFYTQILGLSVLQEFDNEVLIGHGRGSIPLFKLVQGNGDSDSFLTTYSIGFRLAKSSQIGELMNHFIMEEQTIIGSGFDGYTTNFYIMDPEGNRLKFMVVEDNSSQEVDQYLEGNEMKRSLHEFIDGIDGASEEFPASARITQLHYNVMDVEATTEFLINNFSFKTTYDYVTKRKNFKVNRDGYSLAINSWNERNKNSKSIYGLSMIEWRVPNMKELENLVLHLEMNQVPFHYYDAYLKVPTKDGIEYCFKVGDHS
;
A
#
# COMPACT_ATOMS: atom_id res chain seq x y z
N MET A 1 28.82 -19.80 20.44
CA MET A 1 28.32 -19.50 19.08
C MET A 1 26.88 -18.95 19.06
N ARG A 2 25.89 -19.62 19.70
CA ARG A 2 24.49 -19.08 19.73
C ARG A 2 24.38 -17.66 20.30
N ASN A 3 25.11 -17.30 21.35
CA ASN A 3 25.06 -15.97 21.96
C ASN A 3 25.66 -14.86 21.07
N LEU A 4 26.66 -15.18 20.26
CA LEU A 4 27.27 -14.18 19.36
C LEU A 4 26.35 -13.87 18.16
N ILE A 5 25.71 -14.91 17.63
CA ILE A 5 24.73 -14.75 16.53
C ILE A 5 23.50 -13.96 17.02
N GLN A 6 23.01 -14.24 18.23
CA GLN A 6 21.89 -13.49 18.81
C GLN A 6 22.31 -12.04 19.12
N PHE A 7 23.50 -11.81 19.67
CA PHE A 7 24.06 -10.48 19.91
C PHE A 7 24.23 -9.69 18.60
N MET A 8 24.73 -10.35 17.52
CA MET A 8 24.82 -9.74 16.21
C MET A 8 23.44 -9.44 15.60
N LYS A 9 22.46 -10.34 15.78
CA LYS A 9 21.07 -10.08 15.36
C LYS A 9 20.47 -8.86 16.07
N ASP A 10 20.70 -8.72 17.37
CA ASP A 10 20.19 -7.60 18.17
C ASP A 10 20.89 -6.26 17.82
N PHE A 11 22.12 -6.33 17.27
CA PHE A 11 22.89 -5.15 16.86
C PHE A 11 22.64 -4.70 15.40
N ILE A 12 22.28 -5.65 14.52
CA ILE A 12 22.06 -5.41 13.09
C ILE A 12 20.59 -5.13 12.79
N VAL A 13 19.66 -5.62 13.62
CA VAL A 13 18.25 -5.25 13.47
C VAL A 13 18.11 -3.77 13.79
N PRO A 14 17.74 -2.92 12.83
CA PRO A 14 17.51 -1.51 13.09
C PRO A 14 16.39 -1.39 14.12
N GLN A 15 16.72 -1.19 15.38
CA GLN A 15 15.76 -0.84 16.43
C GLN A 15 15.20 0.58 16.22
N SER A 16 15.65 1.27 15.18
CA SER A 16 15.29 2.63 14.92
C SER A 16 13.98 2.72 14.13
N LYS A 17 13.23 3.70 14.47
CA LYS A 17 12.15 4.34 13.74
C LYS A 17 12.39 4.22 12.23
N LYS A 18 11.84 3.19 11.59
CA LYS A 18 11.98 3.05 10.15
C LYS A 18 11.22 4.20 9.49
N GLU A 19 11.94 5.01 8.75
CA GLU A 19 11.40 6.08 7.92
C GLU A 19 11.11 5.56 6.49
N TRP A 20 10.77 4.29 6.37
CA TRP A 20 10.45 3.67 5.09
C TRP A 20 9.08 4.14 4.61
N THR A 21 9.03 4.53 3.35
CA THR A 21 7.79 4.97 2.71
C THR A 21 7.51 4.13 1.46
N ILE A 22 6.23 3.87 1.18
CA ILE A 22 5.84 3.23 -0.08
C ILE A 22 6.01 4.26 -1.19
N SER A 23 6.85 3.94 -2.18
CA SER A 23 7.10 4.82 -3.32
C SER A 23 6.30 4.42 -4.55
N LEU A 24 6.14 3.12 -4.78
CA LEU A 24 5.50 2.57 -5.96
C LEU A 24 4.83 1.25 -5.61
N ILE A 25 3.67 0.98 -6.18
CA ILE A 25 3.09 -0.37 -6.21
C ILE A 25 2.92 -0.84 -7.65
N SER A 26 3.16 -2.14 -7.89
CA SER A 26 2.83 -2.75 -9.17
C SER A 26 1.59 -3.61 -9.04
N ILE A 27 0.67 -3.43 -10.00
CA ILE A 27 -0.57 -4.20 -10.09
C ILE A 27 -0.60 -4.88 -11.44
N THR A 28 -0.69 -6.21 -11.45
CA THR A 28 -0.96 -6.97 -12.65
C THR A 28 -2.46 -6.95 -12.92
N VAL A 29 -2.86 -6.47 -14.08
CA VAL A 29 -4.25 -6.18 -14.43
C VAL A 29 -4.74 -7.05 -15.59
N ARG A 30 -6.04 -7.31 -15.65
CA ARG A 30 -6.68 -8.07 -16.73
C ARG A 30 -6.82 -7.24 -18.01
N ASN A 31 -7.09 -5.95 -17.83
CA ASN A 31 -7.27 -5.02 -18.94
C ASN A 31 -6.54 -3.70 -18.67
N LEU A 32 -5.32 -3.62 -19.20
CA LEU A 32 -4.47 -2.45 -19.02
C LEU A 32 -5.11 -1.15 -19.54
N THR A 33 -5.83 -1.23 -20.66
CA THR A 33 -6.48 -0.06 -21.26
C THR A 33 -7.59 0.50 -20.35
N VAL A 34 -8.44 -0.37 -19.80
CA VAL A 34 -9.52 0.03 -18.89
C VAL A 34 -8.96 0.59 -17.60
N MET A 35 -7.98 -0.08 -17.03
CA MET A 35 -7.35 0.35 -15.78
C MET A 35 -6.57 1.65 -15.96
N LYS A 36 -5.80 1.80 -17.05
CA LYS A 36 -5.13 3.07 -17.38
C LYS A 36 -6.15 4.20 -17.47
N LYS A 37 -7.25 4.00 -18.19
CA LYS A 37 -8.33 5.01 -18.32
C LYS A 37 -8.88 5.41 -16.95
N PHE A 38 -9.17 4.46 -16.07
CA PHE A 38 -9.67 4.74 -14.73
C PHE A 38 -8.68 5.58 -13.92
N TYR A 39 -7.42 5.14 -13.83
CA TYR A 39 -6.41 5.85 -13.03
C TYR A 39 -6.07 7.24 -13.58
N THR A 40 -6.24 7.47 -14.87
CA THR A 40 -5.94 8.78 -15.47
C THR A 40 -7.16 9.70 -15.59
N GLN A 41 -8.32 9.21 -16.00
CA GLN A 41 -9.49 10.05 -16.23
C GLN A 41 -10.38 10.18 -14.99
N ILE A 42 -10.57 9.09 -14.24
CA ILE A 42 -11.43 9.12 -13.05
C ILE A 42 -10.61 9.52 -11.81
N LEU A 43 -9.42 8.95 -11.61
CA LEU A 43 -8.60 9.28 -10.46
C LEU A 43 -7.78 10.58 -10.64
N GLY A 44 -7.62 11.07 -11.87
CA GLY A 44 -6.91 12.33 -12.15
C GLY A 44 -5.38 12.22 -12.09
N LEU A 45 -4.82 11.02 -12.23
CA LEU A 45 -3.38 10.81 -12.34
C LEU A 45 -2.91 10.94 -13.79
N SER A 46 -1.60 11.05 -13.99
CA SER A 46 -0.98 11.21 -15.31
C SER A 46 -0.17 9.99 -15.72
N VAL A 47 -0.18 9.65 -17.03
CA VAL A 47 0.77 8.71 -17.60
C VAL A 47 2.16 9.36 -17.61
N LEU A 48 3.14 8.71 -16.95
CA LEU A 48 4.53 9.15 -16.91
C LEU A 48 5.36 8.46 -17.99
N GLN A 49 5.10 7.17 -18.20
CA GLN A 49 5.75 6.36 -19.21
C GLN A 49 4.83 5.20 -19.62
N GLU A 50 4.83 4.86 -20.89
CA GLU A 50 4.01 3.79 -21.43
C GLU A 50 4.86 2.87 -22.32
N PHE A 51 4.67 1.56 -22.14
CA PHE A 51 5.26 0.48 -22.92
C PHE A 51 4.14 -0.44 -23.42
N ASP A 52 4.46 -1.41 -24.26
CA ASP A 52 3.45 -2.30 -24.87
C ASP A 52 2.56 -3.01 -23.84
N ASN A 53 3.15 -3.48 -22.73
CA ASN A 53 2.47 -4.29 -21.72
C ASN A 53 2.43 -3.66 -20.35
N GLU A 54 2.91 -2.44 -20.17
CA GLU A 54 2.93 -1.77 -18.86
C GLU A 54 2.86 -0.25 -18.98
N VAL A 55 2.34 0.38 -17.96
CA VAL A 55 2.28 1.83 -17.84
C VAL A 55 2.68 2.30 -16.45
N LEU A 56 3.49 3.34 -16.38
CA LEU A 56 3.82 4.06 -15.15
C LEU A 56 2.93 5.28 -15.00
N ILE A 57 2.26 5.40 -13.86
CA ILE A 57 1.27 6.43 -13.56
C ILE A 57 1.65 7.16 -12.27
N GLY A 58 1.52 8.47 -12.23
CA GLY A 58 1.82 9.31 -11.08
C GLY A 58 1.11 10.66 -11.13
N HIS A 59 1.51 11.60 -10.23
CA HIS A 59 0.82 12.90 -10.10
C HIS A 59 0.94 13.82 -11.33
N GLY A 60 1.96 13.68 -12.14
CA GLY A 60 2.19 14.53 -13.29
C GLY A 60 3.60 14.41 -13.85
N ARG A 61 3.88 15.15 -14.91
CA ARG A 61 5.16 15.09 -15.63
C ARG A 61 6.33 15.43 -14.69
N GLY A 62 7.32 14.54 -14.62
CA GLY A 62 8.49 14.69 -13.73
C GLY A 62 8.25 14.23 -12.29
N SER A 63 7.03 13.77 -11.94
CA SER A 63 6.79 13.16 -10.65
C SER A 63 7.32 11.73 -10.59
N ILE A 64 7.39 11.22 -9.36
CA ILE A 64 7.70 9.81 -9.12
C ILE A 64 6.44 8.99 -9.40
N PRO A 65 6.56 7.83 -10.10
CA PRO A 65 5.42 6.95 -10.31
C PRO A 65 4.85 6.47 -8.97
N LEU A 66 3.52 6.42 -8.88
CA LEU A 66 2.78 5.78 -7.78
C LEU A 66 2.37 4.35 -8.12
N PHE A 67 2.04 4.14 -9.40
CA PHE A 67 1.59 2.86 -9.93
C PHE A 67 2.42 2.43 -11.13
N LYS A 68 2.69 1.12 -11.16
CA LYS A 68 3.05 0.38 -12.35
C LYS A 68 1.91 -0.59 -12.65
N LEU A 69 1.15 -0.36 -13.70
CA LEU A 69 0.13 -1.31 -14.17
C LEU A 69 0.75 -2.20 -15.25
N VAL A 70 0.60 -3.51 -15.10
CA VAL A 70 1.18 -4.51 -16.00
C VAL A 70 0.07 -5.39 -16.54
N GLN A 71 0.01 -5.56 -17.87
CA GLN A 71 -0.93 -6.47 -18.51
C GLN A 71 -0.61 -7.90 -18.13
N GLY A 72 -1.56 -8.59 -17.51
CA GLY A 72 -1.44 -10.03 -17.22
C GLY A 72 -1.88 -10.88 -18.44
N ASN A 73 -1.32 -12.09 -18.53
CA ASN A 73 -1.51 -13.00 -19.66
C ASN A 73 -2.26 -14.29 -19.28
N GLY A 74 -2.98 -14.30 -18.17
CA GLY A 74 -3.63 -15.52 -17.65
C GLY A 74 -5.14 -15.57 -17.88
N ASP A 75 -5.68 -16.79 -17.76
CA ASP A 75 -7.10 -17.06 -17.79
C ASP A 75 -7.84 -16.52 -16.55
N SER A 76 -9.15 -16.37 -16.67
CA SER A 76 -10.02 -15.53 -15.86
C SER A 76 -10.22 -15.89 -14.38
N ASP A 77 -9.76 -17.07 -13.93
CA ASP A 77 -10.13 -17.60 -12.61
C ASP A 77 -9.15 -17.29 -11.47
N SER A 78 -8.08 -16.53 -11.74
CA SER A 78 -7.13 -16.13 -10.72
C SER A 78 -7.65 -14.95 -9.90
N PHE A 79 -7.56 -15.05 -8.57
CA PHE A 79 -8.03 -14.02 -7.65
C PHE A 79 -7.11 -12.81 -7.61
N LEU A 80 -7.70 -11.63 -7.45
CA LEU A 80 -6.96 -10.41 -7.12
C LEU A 80 -6.34 -10.56 -5.72
N THR A 81 -5.07 -10.24 -5.60
CA THR A 81 -4.38 -10.23 -4.31
C THR A 81 -4.65 -8.96 -3.52
N THR A 82 -4.95 -7.85 -4.20
CA THR A 82 -5.20 -6.56 -3.56
C THR A 82 -6.61 -6.51 -2.99
N TYR A 83 -6.75 -5.99 -1.79
CA TYR A 83 -8.04 -5.73 -1.15
C TYR A 83 -8.30 -4.23 -1.04
N SER A 84 -7.30 -3.44 -0.59
CA SER A 84 -7.43 -2.00 -0.44
C SER A 84 -6.08 -1.29 -0.57
N ILE A 85 -6.10 -0.16 -1.28
CA ILE A 85 -4.98 0.78 -1.42
C ILE A 85 -5.40 2.09 -0.76
N GLY A 86 -4.68 2.52 0.27
CA GLY A 86 -5.02 3.71 1.05
C GLY A 86 -4.12 4.89 0.72
N PHE A 87 -4.75 6.01 0.33
CA PHE A 87 -4.12 7.29 0.05
C PHE A 87 -4.33 8.26 1.20
N ARG A 88 -3.26 8.73 1.80
CA ARG A 88 -3.29 9.83 2.75
C ARG A 88 -3.23 11.15 2.01
N LEU A 89 -4.21 12.01 2.27
CA LEU A 89 -4.29 13.38 1.79
C LEU A 89 -3.70 14.33 2.84
N ALA A 90 -3.19 15.47 2.41
CA ALA A 90 -2.54 16.42 3.30
C ALA A 90 -3.52 17.36 4.02
N LYS A 91 -4.70 17.60 3.42
CA LYS A 91 -5.68 18.59 3.92
C LYS A 91 -7.08 18.00 3.92
N SER A 92 -7.88 18.37 4.92
CA SER A 92 -9.27 17.94 5.04
C SER A 92 -10.14 18.41 3.86
N SER A 93 -9.89 19.60 3.28
CA SER A 93 -10.62 20.06 2.09
C SER A 93 -10.46 19.13 0.89
N GLN A 94 -9.28 18.53 0.72
CA GLN A 94 -9.00 17.63 -0.41
C GLN A 94 -9.89 16.39 -0.42
N ILE A 95 -10.37 15.93 0.74
CA ILE A 95 -11.26 14.77 0.80
C ILE A 95 -12.64 15.10 0.22
N GLY A 96 -13.17 16.31 0.52
CA GLY A 96 -14.44 16.80 -0.04
C GLY A 96 -14.33 17.14 -1.53
N GLU A 97 -13.24 17.78 -1.94
CA GLU A 97 -12.97 18.10 -3.36
C GLU A 97 -12.89 16.83 -4.23
N LEU A 98 -12.20 15.78 -3.76
CA LEU A 98 -12.14 14.48 -4.45
C LEU A 98 -13.49 13.79 -4.44
N MET A 99 -14.22 13.82 -3.33
CA MET A 99 -15.55 13.23 -3.26
C MET A 99 -16.52 13.89 -4.25
N ASN A 100 -16.52 15.23 -4.33
CA ASN A 100 -17.28 15.97 -5.33
C ASN A 100 -16.90 15.58 -6.76
N HIS A 101 -15.60 15.48 -7.05
CA HIS A 101 -15.12 15.03 -8.36
C HIS A 101 -15.67 13.65 -8.71
N PHE A 102 -15.56 12.66 -7.81
CA PHE A 102 -16.06 11.31 -8.08
C PHE A 102 -17.58 11.25 -8.23
N ILE A 103 -18.33 12.08 -7.50
CA ILE A 103 -19.78 12.20 -7.70
C ILE A 103 -20.10 12.78 -9.10
N MET A 104 -19.36 13.80 -9.56
CA MET A 104 -19.52 14.37 -10.89
C MET A 104 -19.17 13.38 -12.03
N GLU A 105 -18.15 12.53 -11.78
CA GLU A 105 -17.77 11.44 -12.70
C GLU A 105 -18.66 10.18 -12.57
N GLU A 106 -19.78 10.28 -11.84
CA GLU A 106 -20.70 9.17 -11.59
C GLU A 106 -20.03 7.93 -10.95
N GLN A 107 -18.88 8.14 -10.29
CA GLN A 107 -18.16 7.07 -9.62
C GLN A 107 -18.84 6.74 -8.29
N THR A 108 -19.22 5.47 -8.10
CA THR A 108 -19.89 5.02 -6.88
C THR A 108 -18.97 5.11 -5.64
N ILE A 109 -19.40 5.84 -4.62
CA ILE A 109 -18.79 5.83 -3.29
C ILE A 109 -19.34 4.60 -2.53
N ILE A 110 -18.47 3.64 -2.24
CA ILE A 110 -18.87 2.36 -1.62
C ILE A 110 -18.88 2.36 -0.09
N GLY A 111 -18.39 3.42 0.52
CA GLY A 111 -18.39 3.61 1.97
C GLY A 111 -17.67 4.88 2.39
N SER A 112 -18.04 5.37 3.56
CA SER A 112 -17.40 6.54 4.19
C SER A 112 -17.52 6.43 5.70
N GLY A 113 -16.51 6.96 6.42
CA GLY A 113 -16.52 6.83 7.88
C GLY A 113 -15.32 7.49 8.56
N PHE A 114 -15.30 7.27 9.87
CA PHE A 114 -14.21 7.62 10.75
C PHE A 114 -13.74 6.37 11.50
N ASP A 115 -12.48 6.05 11.39
CA ASP A 115 -11.90 4.87 12.00
C ASP A 115 -11.19 5.17 13.35
N GLY A 116 -11.52 6.24 14.02
CA GLY A 116 -10.93 6.74 15.27
C GLY A 116 -9.72 7.64 15.01
N TYR A 117 -9.10 7.71 13.81
CA TYR A 117 -7.93 8.49 13.42
C TYR A 117 -8.04 9.18 12.09
N THR A 118 -8.61 8.49 11.13
CA THR A 118 -8.80 9.06 9.83
C THR A 118 -10.27 9.18 9.50
N THR A 119 -10.65 10.31 8.96
CA THR A 119 -11.85 10.44 8.16
C THR A 119 -11.54 9.93 6.77
N ASN A 120 -12.37 9.05 6.24
CA ASN A 120 -12.10 8.34 5.01
C ASN A 120 -13.34 8.00 4.19
N PHE A 121 -13.14 7.75 2.90
CA PHE A 121 -14.15 7.17 2.02
C PHE A 121 -13.48 6.21 1.01
N TYR A 122 -14.31 5.43 0.33
CA TYR A 122 -13.85 4.38 -0.57
C TYR A 122 -14.56 4.44 -1.92
N ILE A 123 -13.81 4.20 -2.99
CA ILE A 123 -14.32 3.81 -4.31
C ILE A 123 -13.73 2.47 -4.71
N MET A 124 -14.16 1.94 -5.85
CA MET A 124 -13.64 0.68 -6.41
C MET A 124 -13.16 0.93 -7.82
N ASP A 125 -11.99 0.40 -8.16
CA ASP A 125 -11.51 0.39 -9.53
C ASP A 125 -12.23 -0.68 -10.37
N PRO A 126 -12.09 -0.68 -11.72
CA PRO A 126 -12.78 -1.63 -12.59
C PRO A 126 -12.48 -3.10 -12.33
N GLU A 127 -11.37 -3.41 -11.67
CA GLU A 127 -10.98 -4.79 -11.34
C GLU A 127 -11.22 -5.16 -9.88
N GLY A 128 -11.94 -4.29 -9.11
CA GLY A 128 -12.39 -4.59 -7.77
C GLY A 128 -11.40 -4.23 -6.66
N ASN A 129 -10.31 -3.53 -6.95
CA ASN A 129 -9.45 -3.00 -5.90
C ASN A 129 -10.13 -1.80 -5.23
N ARG A 130 -10.22 -1.81 -3.91
CA ARG A 130 -10.75 -0.68 -3.14
C ARG A 130 -9.68 0.40 -3.03
N LEU A 131 -10.05 1.63 -3.31
CA LEU A 131 -9.22 2.81 -3.12
C LEU A 131 -9.78 3.58 -1.92
N LYS A 132 -9.00 3.69 -0.85
CA LYS A 132 -9.33 4.43 0.37
C LYS A 132 -8.67 5.80 0.31
N PHE A 133 -9.43 6.87 0.45
CA PHE A 133 -8.92 8.23 0.58
C PHE A 133 -9.13 8.68 2.02
N MET A 134 -8.06 9.18 2.67
CA MET A 134 -8.11 9.49 4.09
C MET A 134 -7.33 10.73 4.46
N VAL A 135 -7.83 11.43 5.47
CA VAL A 135 -7.14 12.50 6.19
C VAL A 135 -7.05 12.15 7.67
N VAL A 136 -5.95 12.55 8.30
CA VAL A 136 -5.78 12.39 9.74
C VAL A 136 -6.53 13.53 10.44
N GLU A 137 -7.32 13.20 11.45
CA GLU A 137 -8.01 14.20 12.28
C GLU A 137 -7.05 14.76 13.33
N ASP A 138 -7.02 16.08 13.49
CA ASP A 138 -6.09 16.78 14.42
C ASP A 138 -6.30 16.39 15.90
N ASN A 139 -7.51 15.96 16.26
CA ASN A 139 -7.86 15.54 17.62
C ASN A 139 -7.74 14.03 17.84
N SER A 140 -7.15 13.31 16.90
CA SER A 140 -6.98 11.89 17.05
C SER A 140 -6.05 11.59 18.23
N SER A 141 -6.52 10.76 19.18
CA SER A 141 -5.68 10.28 20.26
C SER A 141 -4.47 9.58 19.64
N GLN A 142 -3.27 9.89 20.13
CA GLN A 142 -2.01 9.42 19.57
C GLN A 142 -1.78 7.91 19.70
N GLU A 143 -2.72 7.16 20.26
CA GLU A 143 -2.64 5.72 20.40
C GLU A 143 -3.20 5.02 19.16
N VAL A 144 -2.39 4.99 18.12
CA VAL A 144 -2.63 4.29 16.85
C VAL A 144 -3.01 2.81 17.04
N ASP A 145 -2.75 2.25 18.20
CA ASP A 145 -3.06 0.85 18.49
C ASP A 145 -4.58 0.58 18.63
N GLN A 146 -5.41 1.60 18.89
CA GLN A 146 -6.87 1.48 18.97
C GLN A 146 -7.58 1.47 17.62
N TYR A 147 -6.90 1.97 16.59
CA TYR A 147 -7.33 2.08 15.21
C TYR A 147 -7.67 0.82 14.49
N LEU A 148 -7.03 -0.24 14.88
CA LEU A 148 -6.96 -1.50 14.18
C LEU A 148 -8.16 -2.40 14.51
N GLU A 149 -9.10 -1.92 15.30
CA GLU A 149 -10.21 -2.71 15.81
C GLU A 149 -11.46 -2.78 14.93
N GLY A 150 -11.41 -2.19 13.73
CA GLY A 150 -12.44 -2.44 12.70
C GLY A 150 -13.81 -1.79 12.93
N ASN A 151 -13.94 -0.89 13.90
CA ASN A 151 -15.17 -0.17 14.17
C ASN A 151 -15.18 1.21 13.49
N GLU A 152 -15.29 1.22 12.16
CA GLU A 152 -15.50 2.48 11.45
C GLU A 152 -16.91 3.03 11.80
N MET A 153 -16.94 4.22 12.39
CA MET A 153 -18.18 4.97 12.54
C MET A 153 -18.58 5.51 11.17
N LYS A 154 -19.72 5.06 10.67
CA LYS A 154 -20.25 5.55 9.38
C LYS A 154 -20.49 7.05 9.46
N ARG A 155 -20.06 7.79 8.43
CA ARG A 155 -20.35 9.20 8.23
C ARG A 155 -21.19 9.39 6.98
N SER A 156 -22.09 10.38 7.01
CA SER A 156 -22.85 10.78 5.84
C SER A 156 -21.95 11.42 4.80
N LEU A 157 -22.19 11.19 3.51
CA LEU A 157 -21.44 11.86 2.43
C LEU A 157 -21.53 13.39 2.54
N HIS A 158 -22.68 13.92 3.00
CA HIS A 158 -22.86 15.37 3.21
C HIS A 158 -21.84 15.96 4.17
N GLU A 159 -21.40 15.22 5.19
CA GLU A 159 -20.39 15.71 6.14
C GLU A 159 -19.01 15.98 5.51
N PHE A 160 -18.76 15.40 4.33
CA PHE A 160 -17.51 15.58 3.60
C PHE A 160 -17.57 16.75 2.61
N ILE A 161 -18.75 17.02 2.04
CA ILE A 161 -18.92 17.97 0.93
C ILE A 161 -19.56 19.29 1.35
N ASP A 162 -20.18 19.36 2.54
CA ASP A 162 -20.79 20.60 3.03
C ASP A 162 -19.74 21.71 3.15
N GLY A 163 -20.01 22.85 2.47
CA GLY A 163 -19.11 24.01 2.44
C GLY A 163 -17.89 23.84 1.54
N ILE A 164 -17.84 22.82 0.69
CA ILE A 164 -16.79 22.62 -0.31
C ILE A 164 -17.32 23.06 -1.67
N ASP A 165 -16.84 24.19 -2.18
CA ASP A 165 -17.31 24.81 -3.43
C ASP A 165 -16.57 24.31 -4.69
N GLY A 166 -15.76 23.25 -4.59
CA GLY A 166 -14.92 22.78 -5.70
C GLY A 166 -14.90 21.27 -5.86
N ALA A 167 -14.49 20.86 -7.06
CA ALA A 167 -14.10 19.47 -7.39
C ALA A 167 -12.68 19.51 -7.93
N SER A 168 -11.86 18.55 -7.53
CA SER A 168 -10.48 18.45 -8.01
C SER A 168 -10.41 17.45 -9.18
N GLU A 169 -10.21 17.95 -10.39
CA GLU A 169 -10.01 17.10 -11.57
C GLU A 169 -8.65 16.40 -11.54
N GLU A 170 -7.65 17.01 -10.87
CA GLU A 170 -6.33 16.43 -10.70
C GLU A 170 -6.20 15.75 -9.33
N PHE A 171 -5.59 14.57 -9.32
CA PHE A 171 -5.29 13.90 -8.06
C PHE A 171 -4.29 14.71 -7.23
N PRO A 172 -4.55 14.98 -5.93
CA PRO A 172 -3.72 15.86 -5.12
C PRO A 172 -2.25 15.45 -5.12
N ALA A 173 -1.36 16.34 -5.56
CA ALA A 173 0.08 16.07 -5.66
C ALA A 173 0.74 15.70 -4.31
N SER A 174 0.11 16.08 -3.19
CA SER A 174 0.54 15.72 -1.84
C SER A 174 0.09 14.34 -1.39
N ALA A 175 -0.86 13.70 -2.11
CA ALA A 175 -1.35 12.38 -1.74
C ALA A 175 -0.24 11.31 -1.82
N ARG A 176 -0.25 10.41 -0.84
CA ARG A 176 0.74 9.32 -0.75
C ARG A 176 0.04 8.00 -0.44
N ILE A 177 0.50 6.92 -1.03
CA ILE A 177 0.08 5.57 -0.63
C ILE A 177 0.69 5.29 0.73
N THR A 178 -0.14 5.13 1.76
CA THR A 178 0.31 4.88 3.13
C THR A 178 -0.24 3.59 3.73
N GLN A 179 -1.28 3.02 3.13
CA GLN A 179 -1.88 1.77 3.58
C GLN A 179 -2.04 0.81 2.41
N LEU A 180 -1.70 -0.46 2.62
CA LEU A 180 -2.00 -1.55 1.70
C LEU A 180 -2.63 -2.69 2.48
N HIS A 181 -3.75 -3.20 1.97
CA HIS A 181 -4.39 -4.39 2.49
C HIS A 181 -4.49 -5.42 1.35
N TYR A 182 -3.94 -6.61 1.55
CA TYR A 182 -3.89 -7.64 0.52
C TYR A 182 -4.07 -9.04 1.09
N ASN A 183 -4.50 -9.95 0.23
CA ASN A 183 -4.68 -11.34 0.57
C ASN A 183 -3.38 -12.11 0.41
N VAL A 184 -3.14 -13.05 1.31
CA VAL A 184 -1.98 -13.96 1.29
C VAL A 184 -2.46 -15.41 1.40
N MET A 185 -1.63 -16.34 0.97
CA MET A 185 -1.94 -17.76 1.04
C MET A 185 -1.92 -18.28 2.48
N ASP A 186 -0.94 -17.80 3.26
CA ASP A 186 -0.72 -18.20 4.66
C ASP A 186 -0.38 -16.97 5.49
N VAL A 187 -1.34 -16.55 6.34
CA VAL A 187 -1.21 -15.34 7.17
C VAL A 187 -0.08 -15.49 8.18
N GLU A 188 0.07 -16.65 8.81
CA GLU A 188 1.08 -16.85 9.85
C GLU A 188 2.49 -16.89 9.22
N ALA A 189 2.68 -17.64 8.14
CA ALA A 189 3.97 -17.69 7.44
C ALA A 189 4.39 -16.31 6.88
N THR A 190 3.45 -15.56 6.30
CA THR A 190 3.73 -14.20 5.82
C THR A 190 4.01 -13.24 6.99
N THR A 191 3.29 -13.39 8.12
CA THR A 191 3.54 -12.61 9.33
C THR A 191 4.96 -12.83 9.85
N GLU A 192 5.36 -14.09 10.02
CA GLU A 192 6.72 -14.45 10.46
C GLU A 192 7.78 -13.90 9.50
N PHE A 193 7.52 -14.00 8.19
CA PHE A 193 8.43 -13.46 7.18
C PHE A 193 8.62 -11.94 7.33
N LEU A 194 7.54 -11.17 7.46
CA LEU A 194 7.58 -9.71 7.57
C LEU A 194 8.25 -9.25 8.88
N ILE A 195 7.96 -9.94 10.00
CA ILE A 195 8.58 -9.62 11.28
C ILE A 195 10.07 -9.94 11.27
N ASN A 196 10.42 -11.17 10.88
CA ASN A 196 11.78 -11.66 10.99
C ASN A 196 12.74 -11.00 10.00
N ASN A 197 12.25 -10.60 8.82
CA ASN A 197 13.12 -10.08 7.76
C ASN A 197 13.05 -8.56 7.60
N PHE A 198 11.91 -7.94 7.90
CA PHE A 198 11.75 -6.49 7.77
C PHE A 198 11.52 -5.80 9.11
N SER A 199 11.44 -6.55 10.23
CA SER A 199 11.21 -6.03 11.59
C SER A 199 9.96 -5.17 11.68
N PHE A 200 8.91 -5.50 10.92
CA PHE A 200 7.62 -4.82 11.04
C PHE A 200 6.96 -5.19 12.36
N LYS A 201 6.35 -4.21 13.03
CA LYS A 201 5.57 -4.47 14.23
C LYS A 201 4.17 -4.89 13.83
N THR A 202 3.63 -5.93 14.47
CA THR A 202 2.29 -6.43 14.16
C THR A 202 1.35 -6.37 15.35
N THR A 203 0.07 -6.21 15.05
CA THR A 203 -1.08 -6.41 15.93
C THR A 203 -2.09 -7.31 15.23
N TYR A 204 -2.89 -8.04 15.98
CA TYR A 204 -3.91 -8.92 15.44
C TYR A 204 -5.32 -8.35 15.70
N ASP A 205 -6.10 -8.24 14.63
CA ASP A 205 -7.52 -7.91 14.73
C ASP A 205 -8.34 -9.19 14.81
N TYR A 206 -8.83 -9.51 15.99
CA TYR A 206 -9.61 -10.73 16.25
C TYR A 206 -11.01 -10.71 15.57
N VAL A 207 -11.56 -9.53 15.34
CA VAL A 207 -12.89 -9.38 14.73
C VAL A 207 -12.85 -9.68 13.25
N THR A 208 -11.89 -9.06 12.55
CA THR A 208 -11.75 -9.21 11.09
C THR A 208 -10.81 -10.33 10.68
N LYS A 209 -10.18 -11.03 11.63
CA LYS A 209 -9.14 -12.06 11.37
C LYS A 209 -8.02 -11.54 10.47
N ARG A 210 -7.60 -10.32 10.72
CA ARG A 210 -6.60 -9.59 9.94
C ARG A 210 -5.34 -9.36 10.77
N LYS A 211 -4.17 -9.53 10.17
CA LYS A 211 -2.89 -9.06 10.75
C LYS A 211 -2.58 -7.68 10.20
N ASN A 212 -2.35 -6.74 11.08
CA ASN A 212 -1.96 -5.39 10.75
C ASN A 212 -0.51 -5.16 11.12
N PHE A 213 0.22 -4.45 10.27
CA PHE A 213 1.63 -4.13 10.47
C PHE A 213 1.83 -2.62 10.43
N LYS A 214 2.46 -2.10 11.47
CA LYS A 214 2.93 -0.72 11.52
C LYS A 214 4.37 -0.70 11.03
N VAL A 215 4.63 0.02 9.95
CA VAL A 215 5.96 0.11 9.35
C VAL A 215 6.75 1.26 9.94
N ASN A 216 6.11 2.43 10.12
CA ASN A 216 6.75 3.61 10.69
C ASN A 216 5.78 4.45 11.54
N ARG A 217 6.27 5.57 12.11
CA ARG A 217 5.45 6.47 12.93
C ARG A 217 4.50 7.33 12.12
N ASP A 218 4.78 7.53 10.83
CA ASP A 218 4.01 8.41 9.96
C ASP A 218 2.76 7.72 9.39
N GLY A 219 2.41 6.53 9.92
CA GLY A 219 1.17 5.83 9.61
C GLY A 219 1.23 4.94 8.38
N TYR A 220 2.43 4.64 7.83
CA TYR A 220 2.55 3.60 6.81
C TYR A 220 2.24 2.24 7.41
N SER A 221 1.31 1.52 6.80
CA SER A 221 0.85 0.25 7.32
C SER A 221 0.55 -0.77 6.23
N LEU A 222 0.72 -2.03 6.59
CA LEU A 222 0.25 -3.15 5.81
C LEU A 222 -0.83 -3.89 6.60
N ALA A 223 -1.78 -4.48 5.90
CA ALA A 223 -2.72 -5.44 6.46
C ALA A 223 -2.76 -6.66 5.57
N ILE A 224 -2.78 -7.84 6.17
CA ILE A 224 -2.90 -9.11 5.44
C ILE A 224 -4.03 -9.96 6.00
N ASN A 225 -4.68 -10.71 5.13
CA ASN A 225 -5.66 -11.71 5.49
C ASN A 225 -5.64 -12.88 4.49
N SER A 226 -6.44 -13.90 4.78
CA SER A 226 -6.66 -15.05 3.91
C SER A 226 -8.15 -15.26 3.60
N TRP A 227 -8.92 -14.17 3.40
CA TRP A 227 -10.37 -14.25 3.23
C TRP A 227 -10.82 -14.99 1.97
N ASN A 228 -9.94 -15.11 0.99
CA ASN A 228 -10.20 -15.87 -0.23
C ASN A 228 -9.72 -17.32 -0.11
N GLU A 229 -10.34 -18.09 0.81
CA GLU A 229 -9.98 -19.50 1.04
C GLU A 229 -10.08 -20.41 -0.20
N ARG A 230 -10.68 -19.93 -1.29
CA ARG A 230 -10.97 -20.73 -2.48
C ARG A 230 -9.76 -21.18 -3.28
N ASN A 231 -8.57 -20.59 -3.06
CA ASN A 231 -7.38 -20.94 -3.84
C ASN A 231 -6.09 -20.96 -3.02
N LYS A 232 -6.04 -21.77 -1.97
CA LYS A 232 -4.79 -22.02 -1.20
C LYS A 232 -3.64 -22.57 -2.04
N ASN A 233 -3.89 -23.00 -3.29
CA ASN A 233 -2.90 -23.65 -4.15
C ASN A 233 -2.56 -22.89 -5.44
N SER A 234 -3.19 -21.77 -5.75
CA SER A 234 -2.89 -21.02 -6.97
C SER A 234 -2.31 -19.65 -6.65
N LYS A 235 -1.12 -19.37 -7.15
CA LYS A 235 -0.58 -18.01 -7.16
C LYS A 235 -1.51 -17.15 -8.01
N SER A 236 -2.08 -16.11 -7.43
CA SER A 236 -2.79 -15.12 -8.23
C SER A 236 -1.81 -14.45 -9.19
N ILE A 237 -2.21 -14.37 -10.45
CA ILE A 237 -1.46 -13.64 -11.47
C ILE A 237 -1.96 -12.20 -11.61
N TYR A 238 -3.06 -11.85 -10.94
CA TYR A 238 -3.67 -10.52 -10.97
C TYR A 238 -3.67 -9.87 -9.60
N GLY A 239 -3.67 -8.54 -9.57
CA GLY A 239 -3.62 -7.73 -8.37
C GLY A 239 -2.21 -7.29 -7.99
N LEU A 240 -1.98 -7.02 -6.71
CA LEU A 240 -0.70 -6.52 -6.20
C LEU A 240 0.43 -7.53 -6.47
N SER A 241 1.42 -7.12 -7.26
CA SER A 241 2.58 -7.94 -7.60
C SER A 241 3.88 -7.43 -7.01
N MET A 242 3.97 -6.13 -6.67
CA MET A 242 5.18 -5.54 -6.09
C MET A 242 4.85 -4.37 -5.17
N ILE A 243 5.60 -4.24 -4.09
CA ILE A 243 5.62 -3.07 -3.21
C ILE A 243 7.05 -2.52 -3.17
N GLU A 244 7.25 -1.31 -3.66
CA GLU A 244 8.54 -0.63 -3.58
C GLU A 244 8.58 0.30 -2.38
N TRP A 245 9.61 0.13 -1.56
CA TRP A 245 9.91 0.93 -0.39
C TRP A 245 11.10 1.83 -0.63
N ARG A 246 10.99 3.09 -0.25
CA ARG A 246 12.13 3.97 -0.08
C ARG A 246 12.68 3.81 1.32
N VAL A 247 13.98 3.56 1.38
CA VAL A 247 14.77 3.59 2.61
C VAL A 247 15.58 4.88 2.67
N PRO A 248 15.83 5.44 3.87
CA PRO A 248 16.39 6.79 3.98
C PRO A 248 17.83 6.91 3.47
N ASN A 249 18.63 5.84 3.50
CA ASN A 249 20.03 5.90 3.10
C ASN A 249 20.62 4.52 2.76
N MET A 250 21.80 4.52 2.14
CA MET A 250 22.52 3.30 1.75
C MET A 250 22.85 2.39 2.92
N LYS A 251 23.18 2.95 4.07
CA LYS A 251 23.51 2.15 5.26
C LYS A 251 22.34 1.29 5.72
N GLU A 252 21.12 1.82 5.67
CA GLU A 252 19.92 1.03 5.98
C GLU A 252 19.67 -0.06 4.94
N LEU A 253 19.88 0.23 3.67
CA LEU A 253 19.74 -0.76 2.60
C LEU A 253 20.77 -1.88 2.74
N GLU A 254 22.03 -1.54 2.96
CA GLU A 254 23.12 -2.52 3.19
C GLU A 254 22.87 -3.37 4.45
N ASN A 255 22.39 -2.76 5.53
CA ASN A 255 22.01 -3.49 6.74
C ASN A 255 20.88 -4.49 6.47
N LEU A 256 19.91 -4.11 5.63
CA LEU A 256 18.84 -5.00 5.22
C LEU A 256 19.36 -6.18 4.40
N VAL A 257 20.27 -5.92 3.45
CA VAL A 257 20.94 -6.99 2.65
C VAL A 257 21.65 -7.97 3.58
N LEU A 258 22.50 -7.48 4.49
CA LEU A 258 23.22 -8.33 5.45
C LEU A 258 22.26 -9.16 6.32
N HIS A 259 21.15 -8.56 6.75
CA HIS A 259 20.14 -9.25 7.55
C HIS A 259 19.46 -10.38 6.77
N LEU A 260 19.13 -10.16 5.50
CA LEU A 260 18.54 -11.18 4.63
C LEU A 260 19.52 -12.31 4.33
N GLU A 261 20.82 -12.00 4.12
CA GLU A 261 21.88 -13.01 3.98
C GLU A 261 21.99 -13.90 5.24
N MET A 262 22.01 -13.28 6.43
CA MET A 262 22.08 -14.00 7.71
C MET A 262 20.86 -14.91 7.93
N ASN A 263 19.69 -14.52 7.45
CA ASN A 263 18.45 -15.29 7.54
C ASN A 263 18.27 -16.27 6.36
N GLN A 264 19.22 -16.31 5.42
CA GLN A 264 19.19 -17.16 4.23
C GLN A 264 17.92 -16.91 3.37
N VAL A 265 17.46 -15.66 3.31
CA VAL A 265 16.33 -15.25 2.49
C VAL A 265 16.82 -15.02 1.07
N PRO A 266 16.21 -15.60 0.04
CA PRO A 266 16.56 -15.30 -1.35
C PRO A 266 16.26 -13.84 -1.69
N PHE A 267 17.19 -13.18 -2.36
CA PHE A 267 17.01 -11.83 -2.88
C PHE A 267 17.87 -11.58 -4.11
N HIS A 268 17.57 -10.49 -4.82
CA HIS A 268 18.42 -9.94 -5.88
C HIS A 268 18.82 -8.53 -5.49
N TYR A 269 20.13 -8.25 -5.55
CA TYR A 269 20.67 -6.93 -5.22
C TYR A 269 21.57 -6.43 -6.32
N TYR A 270 21.26 -5.27 -6.91
CA TYR A 270 22.03 -4.62 -7.98
C TYR A 270 21.74 -3.11 -7.96
N ASP A 271 22.75 -2.30 -8.23
CA ASP A 271 22.65 -0.85 -8.38
C ASP A 271 21.83 -0.16 -7.25
N ALA A 272 22.10 -0.54 -5.99
CA ALA A 272 21.39 -0.04 -4.82
C ALA A 272 19.86 -0.32 -4.84
N TYR A 273 19.43 -1.32 -5.60
CA TYR A 273 18.06 -1.81 -5.67
C TYR A 273 17.98 -3.25 -5.20
N LEU A 274 17.20 -3.48 -4.15
CA LEU A 274 17.04 -4.79 -3.53
C LEU A 274 15.64 -5.33 -3.83
N LYS A 275 15.55 -6.58 -4.31
CA LYS A 275 14.31 -7.30 -4.58
C LYS A 275 14.24 -8.56 -3.76
N VAL A 276 13.14 -8.74 -3.04
CA VAL A 276 12.89 -9.88 -2.17
C VAL A 276 11.58 -10.55 -2.59
N PRO A 277 11.63 -11.67 -3.32
CA PRO A 277 10.43 -12.41 -3.72
C PRO A 277 9.80 -13.10 -2.50
N THR A 278 8.47 -13.18 -2.48
CA THR A 278 7.74 -13.91 -1.46
C THR A 278 7.00 -15.13 -2.03
N LYS A 279 6.58 -16.03 -1.13
CA LYS A 279 5.78 -17.19 -1.50
C LYS A 279 4.40 -16.84 -2.05
N ASP A 280 3.86 -15.68 -1.62
CA ASP A 280 2.57 -15.17 -2.08
C ASP A 280 2.62 -14.57 -3.50
N GLY A 281 3.81 -14.47 -4.10
CA GLY A 281 4.01 -13.91 -5.43
C GLY A 281 4.14 -12.38 -5.44
N ILE A 282 4.14 -11.73 -4.26
CA ILE A 282 4.39 -10.30 -4.11
C ILE A 282 5.90 -10.10 -3.94
N GLU A 283 6.48 -9.20 -4.72
CA GLU A 283 7.87 -8.81 -4.61
C GLU A 283 8.01 -7.56 -3.74
N TYR A 284 8.84 -7.63 -2.70
CA TYR A 284 9.20 -6.45 -1.91
C TYR A 284 10.50 -5.87 -2.47
N CYS A 285 10.42 -4.64 -2.91
CA CYS A 285 11.56 -3.92 -3.45
C CYS A 285 11.97 -2.79 -2.53
N PHE A 286 13.28 -2.54 -2.45
CA PHE A 286 13.82 -1.47 -1.60
C PHE A 286 14.86 -0.69 -2.39
N LYS A 287 14.78 0.64 -2.30
CA LYS A 287 15.79 1.55 -2.86
C LYS A 287 15.99 2.75 -1.95
N VAL A 288 17.15 3.37 -2.06
CA VAL A 288 17.44 4.62 -1.36
C VAL A 288 16.61 5.75 -1.97
N GLY A 289 16.02 6.58 -1.12
CA GLY A 289 15.36 7.80 -1.56
C GLY A 289 16.36 8.77 -2.18
N ASP A 290 16.01 9.37 -3.31
CA ASP A 290 16.74 10.53 -3.79
C ASP A 290 16.55 11.65 -2.75
N HIS A 291 17.64 12.18 -2.23
CA HIS A 291 17.59 13.38 -1.40
C HIS A 291 17.13 14.54 -2.29
N SER A 292 15.85 14.90 -2.20
CA SER A 292 15.31 16.12 -2.77
C SER A 292 15.51 17.29 -1.82
#